data_4b28bcd98bcc9edbd75152520ef66690
#
_entry.id   4b28bcd98bcc9edbd75152520ef66690
#
_cell.length_a   1.000
_cell.length_b   1.000
_cell.length_c   1.000
_cell.angle_alpha   90.00
_cell.angle_beta   90.00
_cell.angle_gamma   90.00
#
_symmetry.space_group_name_H-M   'P 1'
#
loop_
_entity.id
_entity.type
_entity.pdbx_description
1 polymer ?
#
loop_
_entity_poly.entity_id
_entity_poly.type
_entity_poly.pdbx_seq_one_letter_code
_entity_poly.pdbx_strand_id
1 'polypeptide(L)'
;MTSMMARFPGTWSATVTDLSTGESFSINSHRAVAASLIKLYVLESVYQAFADGTLAQSASTQSLLSRMITVSDNAATNSLVELLGSGSFERGEALVNATISRSGYSSTRLQRRLGITGYSTSNDNYTSTADCALLLSRIHNGSLVSSAASASMLKLLLAQTRRTKIPAGVPSSVRVANKTGENTGIENDSAIVYGGASGGHDYALAVMSSGVSSTTAQAEIRSLS
;
A
#
# COMPACT_ATOMS: atom_id res chain seq x y z
N MET A 1 5.42 -14.52 15.24
CA MET A 1 5.88 -13.34 14.52
C MET A 1 6.96 -12.55 15.29
N THR A 2 6.74 -12.06 16.51
CA THR A 2 7.70 -11.23 17.28
C THR A 2 9.08 -11.89 17.44
N SER A 3 9.14 -13.15 17.89
CA SER A 3 10.41 -13.88 18.06
C SER A 3 11.14 -14.21 16.74
N MET A 4 10.43 -14.27 15.63
CA MET A 4 11.04 -14.39 14.31
C MET A 4 11.67 -13.07 13.89
N MET A 5 10.90 -11.96 13.94
CA MET A 5 11.37 -10.64 13.53
C MET A 5 12.56 -10.14 14.36
N ALA A 6 12.68 -10.54 15.62
CA ALA A 6 13.83 -10.21 16.46
C ALA A 6 15.16 -10.80 15.97
N ARG A 7 15.12 -11.76 15.04
CA ARG A 7 16.33 -12.39 14.43
C ARG A 7 16.66 -11.84 13.05
N PHE A 8 15.78 -11.04 12.47
CA PHE A 8 15.98 -10.51 11.13
C PHE A 8 17.02 -9.38 11.14
N PRO A 9 17.90 -9.30 10.14
CA PRO A 9 18.85 -8.20 10.02
C PRO A 9 18.12 -6.92 9.61
N GLY A 10 18.62 -5.76 10.03
CA GLY A 10 18.06 -4.45 9.71
C GLY A 10 16.88 -4.07 10.60
N THR A 11 16.06 -3.14 10.13
CA THR A 11 14.88 -2.64 10.86
C THR A 11 13.60 -3.16 10.23
N TRP A 12 12.70 -3.66 11.06
CA TRP A 12 11.45 -4.28 10.63
C TRP A 12 10.25 -3.74 11.39
N SER A 13 9.15 -3.60 10.69
CA SER A 13 7.84 -3.38 11.26
C SER A 13 6.80 -4.25 10.56
N ALA A 14 5.80 -4.70 11.32
CA ALA A 14 4.70 -5.47 10.79
C ALA A 14 3.40 -5.13 11.52
N THR A 15 2.28 -5.20 10.80
CA THR A 15 0.94 -5.16 11.37
C THR A 15 0.10 -6.23 10.71
N VAL A 16 -0.57 -7.04 11.51
CA VAL A 16 -1.58 -7.99 11.06
C VAL A 16 -2.94 -7.58 11.65
N THR A 17 -3.99 -7.62 10.83
CA THR A 17 -5.37 -7.36 11.26
C THR A 17 -6.25 -8.51 10.79
N ASP A 18 -6.93 -9.17 11.71
CA ASP A 18 -8.01 -10.10 11.38
C ASP A 18 -9.19 -9.29 10.82
N LEU A 19 -9.58 -9.58 9.58
CA LEU A 19 -10.59 -8.79 8.87
C LEU A 19 -12.04 -9.20 9.23
N SER A 20 -12.21 -10.29 9.97
CA SER A 20 -13.52 -10.73 10.49
C SER A 20 -13.84 -10.13 11.85
N THR A 21 -12.82 -9.96 12.71
CA THR A 21 -12.99 -9.42 14.08
C THR A 21 -12.59 -7.94 14.17
N GLY A 22 -11.71 -7.48 13.28
CA GLY A 22 -11.08 -6.16 13.34
C GLY A 22 -9.91 -6.08 14.34
N GLU A 23 -9.59 -7.20 15.03
CA GLU A 23 -8.44 -7.20 15.94
C GLU A 23 -7.13 -7.01 15.18
N SER A 24 -6.26 -6.15 15.71
CA SER A 24 -5.00 -5.78 15.08
C SER A 24 -3.83 -5.91 16.05
N PHE A 25 -2.73 -6.46 15.55
CA PHE A 25 -1.48 -6.57 16.28
C PHE A 25 -0.34 -5.96 15.48
N SER A 26 0.45 -5.09 16.13
CA SER A 26 1.58 -4.40 15.50
C SER A 26 2.88 -4.67 16.22
N ILE A 27 3.95 -4.84 15.45
CA ILE A 27 5.33 -4.92 15.91
C ILE A 27 6.09 -3.74 15.32
N ASN A 28 6.64 -2.85 16.16
CA ASN A 28 7.43 -1.70 15.75
C ASN A 28 6.77 -0.84 14.66
N SER A 29 5.44 -0.71 14.64
CA SER A 29 4.78 0.14 13.65
C SER A 29 5.14 1.61 13.94
N HIS A 30 5.82 2.23 12.99
CA HIS A 30 6.27 3.63 13.06
C HIS A 30 6.31 4.22 11.66
N ARG A 31 6.47 5.51 11.57
CA ARG A 31 6.67 6.22 10.31
C ARG A 31 7.99 5.78 9.65
N ALA A 32 7.90 5.17 8.48
CA ALA A 32 9.03 4.66 7.72
C ALA A 32 8.88 4.98 6.22
N VAL A 33 9.95 4.84 5.44
CA VAL A 33 9.91 5.12 4.00
C VAL A 33 8.93 4.18 3.30
N ALA A 34 7.90 4.77 2.71
CA ALA A 34 6.82 4.04 2.06
C ALA A 34 7.27 3.31 0.79
N ALA A 35 8.28 3.86 0.09
CA ALA A 35 8.52 3.51 -1.30
C ALA A 35 7.18 3.53 -2.09
N SER A 36 6.87 2.49 -2.86
CA SER A 36 5.63 2.44 -3.63
C SER A 36 4.37 2.11 -2.83
N LEU A 37 4.42 1.88 -1.51
CA LEU A 37 3.20 1.76 -0.70
C LEU A 37 2.40 3.07 -0.64
N ILE A 38 3.04 4.22 -0.84
CA ILE A 38 2.35 5.52 -0.93
C ILE A 38 1.26 5.56 -2.02
N LYS A 39 1.36 4.68 -3.03
CA LYS A 39 0.39 4.56 -4.13
C LYS A 39 -0.98 4.07 -3.67
N LEU A 40 -1.07 3.40 -2.52
CA LEU A 40 -2.34 3.03 -1.89
C LEU A 40 -3.17 4.28 -1.54
N TYR A 41 -2.53 5.32 -1.03
CA TYR A 41 -3.18 6.56 -0.63
C TYR A 41 -3.49 7.47 -1.82
N VAL A 42 -2.66 7.43 -2.87
CA VAL A 42 -3.00 8.05 -4.16
C VAL A 42 -4.21 7.37 -4.78
N LEU A 43 -4.30 6.03 -4.70
CA LEU A 43 -5.44 5.25 -5.15
C LEU A 43 -6.74 5.70 -4.46
N GLU A 44 -6.74 5.77 -3.13
CA GLU A 44 -7.88 6.27 -2.35
C GLU A 44 -8.27 7.68 -2.78
N SER A 45 -7.29 8.60 -2.91
CA SER A 45 -7.53 10.01 -3.26
C SER A 45 -8.16 10.15 -4.65
N VAL A 46 -7.75 9.32 -5.61
CA VAL A 46 -8.35 9.31 -6.97
C VAL A 46 -9.79 8.82 -6.92
N TYR A 47 -10.08 7.73 -6.17
CA TYR A 47 -11.45 7.25 -6.03
C TYR A 47 -12.34 8.23 -5.24
N GLN A 48 -11.77 8.94 -4.27
CA GLN A 48 -12.48 10.03 -3.60
C GLN A 48 -12.83 11.16 -4.58
N ALA A 49 -11.89 11.57 -5.43
CA ALA A 49 -12.13 12.59 -6.44
C ALA A 49 -13.18 12.16 -7.49
N PHE A 50 -13.26 10.87 -7.82
CA PHE A 50 -14.34 10.33 -8.65
C PHE A 50 -15.69 10.44 -7.94
N ALA A 51 -15.77 10.09 -6.65
CA ALA A 51 -16.99 10.17 -5.86
C ALA A 51 -17.47 11.62 -5.69
N ASP A 52 -16.53 12.56 -5.52
CA ASP A 52 -16.80 14.00 -5.37
C ASP A 52 -17.12 14.68 -6.73
N GLY A 53 -16.98 13.97 -7.87
CA GLY A 53 -17.18 14.51 -9.21
C GLY A 53 -16.09 15.52 -9.66
N THR A 54 -14.98 15.62 -8.94
CA THR A 54 -13.88 16.55 -9.23
C THR A 54 -12.88 16.00 -10.24
N LEU A 55 -12.88 14.69 -10.45
CA LEU A 55 -12.10 14.01 -11.48
C LEU A 55 -13.00 13.05 -12.28
N ALA A 56 -12.88 13.06 -13.61
CA ALA A 56 -13.64 12.16 -14.46
C ALA A 56 -13.10 10.73 -14.43
N GLN A 57 -13.98 9.76 -14.26
CA GLN A 57 -13.65 8.33 -14.39
C GLN A 57 -13.60 7.93 -15.86
N SER A 58 -12.52 8.29 -16.54
CA SER A 58 -12.29 8.02 -17.96
C SER A 58 -11.46 6.75 -18.19
N ALA A 59 -11.41 6.25 -19.43
CA ALA A 59 -10.54 5.15 -19.81
C ALA A 59 -9.04 5.48 -19.57
N SER A 60 -8.63 6.73 -19.75
CA SER A 60 -7.26 7.17 -19.48
C SER A 60 -6.92 7.15 -17.99
N THR A 61 -7.80 7.65 -17.12
CA THR A 61 -7.59 7.59 -15.67
C THR A 61 -7.58 6.14 -15.16
N GLN A 62 -8.43 5.27 -15.70
CA GLN A 62 -8.42 3.84 -15.36
C GLN A 62 -7.13 3.14 -15.81
N SER A 63 -6.60 3.49 -16.99
CA SER A 63 -5.30 2.97 -17.45
C SER A 63 -4.16 3.39 -16.54
N LEU A 64 -4.13 4.65 -16.09
CA LEU A 64 -3.13 5.14 -15.14
C LEU A 64 -3.23 4.42 -13.78
N LEU A 65 -4.44 4.23 -13.24
CA LEU A 65 -4.68 3.47 -12.00
C LEU A 65 -4.19 2.03 -12.13
N SER A 66 -4.50 1.37 -13.25
CA SER A 66 -4.02 0.01 -13.52
C SER A 66 -2.50 -0.06 -13.51
N ARG A 67 -1.81 0.79 -14.28
CA ARG A 67 -0.34 0.83 -14.32
C ARG A 67 0.27 1.16 -12.95
N MET A 68 -0.29 2.13 -12.24
CA MET A 68 0.17 2.52 -10.90
C MET A 68 0.16 1.33 -9.93
N ILE A 69 -0.90 0.54 -9.92
CA ILE A 69 -1.07 -0.55 -8.95
C ILE A 69 -0.46 -1.84 -9.44
N THR A 70 -0.76 -2.29 -10.68
CA THR A 70 -0.40 -3.65 -11.13
C THR A 70 1.08 -3.82 -11.41
N VAL A 71 1.76 -2.80 -11.94
CA VAL A 71 3.21 -2.82 -12.26
C VAL A 71 4.01 -1.77 -11.49
N SER A 72 3.34 -1.02 -10.61
CA SER A 72 3.97 0.01 -9.77
C SER A 72 4.60 1.16 -10.55
N ASP A 73 3.99 1.59 -11.66
CA ASP A 73 4.48 2.65 -12.55
C ASP A 73 4.52 4.01 -11.83
N ASN A 74 5.71 4.63 -11.78
CA ASN A 74 5.93 5.91 -11.12
C ASN A 74 5.39 7.09 -11.96
N ALA A 75 5.54 7.04 -13.28
CA ALA A 75 5.04 8.09 -14.16
C ALA A 75 3.50 8.15 -14.11
N ALA A 76 2.83 6.99 -14.14
CA ALA A 76 1.39 6.91 -13.98
C ALA A 76 0.93 7.48 -12.63
N THR A 77 1.68 7.22 -11.55
CA THR A 77 1.38 7.78 -10.23
C THR A 77 1.48 9.31 -10.23
N ASN A 78 2.59 9.86 -10.74
CA ASN A 78 2.79 11.30 -10.81
C ASN A 78 1.71 11.98 -11.67
N SER A 79 1.33 11.37 -12.80
CA SER A 79 0.26 11.88 -13.66
C SER A 79 -1.11 11.87 -12.94
N LEU A 80 -1.42 10.86 -12.12
CA LEU A 80 -2.66 10.86 -11.32
C LEU A 80 -2.64 11.96 -10.27
N VAL A 81 -1.51 12.19 -9.60
CA VAL A 81 -1.37 13.31 -8.64
C VAL A 81 -1.53 14.66 -9.35
N GLU A 82 -0.93 14.84 -10.54
CA GLU A 82 -1.12 16.04 -11.36
C GLU A 82 -2.58 16.24 -11.79
N LEU A 83 -3.27 15.17 -12.19
CA LEU A 83 -4.69 15.23 -12.54
C LEU A 83 -5.55 15.68 -11.36
N LEU A 84 -5.31 15.14 -10.15
CA LEU A 84 -5.97 15.61 -8.91
C LEU A 84 -5.74 17.12 -8.71
N GLY A 85 -4.53 17.63 -8.98
CA GLY A 85 -4.14 19.03 -8.83
C GLY A 85 -4.44 19.91 -10.03
N SER A 86 -5.28 19.46 -10.98
CA SER A 86 -5.60 20.21 -12.20
C SER A 86 -4.32 20.68 -12.97
N GLY A 87 -3.38 19.73 -13.14
CA GLY A 87 -2.11 19.93 -13.84
C GLY A 87 -0.93 20.35 -12.95
N SER A 88 -1.11 20.54 -11.63
CA SER A 88 -0.02 20.81 -10.68
C SER A 88 0.18 19.62 -9.74
N PHE A 89 1.41 19.13 -9.67
CA PHE A 89 1.77 18.07 -8.72
C PHE A 89 1.62 18.56 -7.27
N GLU A 90 2.04 19.78 -6.96
CA GLU A 90 2.02 20.37 -5.61
C GLU A 90 0.58 20.52 -5.10
N ARG A 91 -0.36 20.93 -5.95
CA ARG A 91 -1.80 20.95 -5.60
C ARG A 91 -2.34 19.56 -5.41
N GLY A 92 -1.97 18.62 -6.27
CA GLY A 92 -2.37 17.22 -6.16
C GLY A 92 -1.80 16.56 -4.90
N GLU A 93 -0.54 16.81 -4.56
CA GLU A 93 0.09 16.38 -3.30
C GLU A 93 -0.69 16.89 -2.09
N ALA A 94 -1.07 18.16 -2.08
CA ALA A 94 -1.87 18.74 -1.00
C ALA A 94 -3.24 18.04 -0.87
N LEU A 95 -3.91 17.71 -1.98
CA LEU A 95 -5.18 16.98 -1.98
C LEU A 95 -5.02 15.54 -1.49
N VAL A 96 -3.96 14.83 -1.91
CA VAL A 96 -3.63 13.49 -1.40
C VAL A 96 -3.39 13.54 0.10
N ASN A 97 -2.60 14.50 0.57
CA ASN A 97 -2.33 14.66 2.00
C ASN A 97 -3.58 15.07 2.81
N ALA A 98 -4.50 15.85 2.23
CA ALA A 98 -5.80 16.14 2.84
C ALA A 98 -6.66 14.87 2.98
N THR A 99 -6.66 13.98 1.98
CA THR A 99 -7.34 12.67 2.06
C THR A 99 -6.70 11.79 3.12
N ILE A 100 -5.37 11.67 3.15
CA ILE A 100 -4.60 10.95 4.18
C ILE A 100 -5.00 11.41 5.58
N SER A 101 -5.05 12.72 5.81
CA SER A 101 -5.41 13.30 7.11
C SER A 101 -6.87 13.01 7.49
N ARG A 102 -7.82 13.20 6.57
CA ARG A 102 -9.25 12.90 6.80
C ARG A 102 -9.49 11.43 7.12
N SER A 103 -8.73 10.55 6.48
CA SER A 103 -8.83 9.10 6.71
C SER A 103 -8.10 8.63 7.99
N GLY A 104 -7.40 9.54 8.69
CA GLY A 104 -6.75 9.24 9.97
C GLY A 104 -5.45 8.45 9.85
N TYR A 105 -4.77 8.48 8.71
CA TYR A 105 -3.45 7.85 8.56
C TYR A 105 -2.36 8.76 9.12
N SER A 106 -2.07 8.57 10.41
CA SER A 106 -1.24 9.51 11.19
C SER A 106 0.25 9.49 10.87
N SER A 107 0.73 8.42 10.24
CA SER A 107 2.15 8.22 9.92
C SER A 107 2.44 8.32 8.42
N THR A 108 1.44 8.69 7.63
CA THR A 108 1.52 8.70 6.16
C THR A 108 1.58 10.11 5.60
N ARG A 109 2.46 10.31 4.60
CA ARG A 109 2.56 11.56 3.86
C ARG A 109 3.19 11.37 2.49
N LEU A 110 2.58 11.93 1.46
CA LEU A 110 3.19 12.16 0.15
C LEU A 110 3.98 13.48 0.22
N GLN A 111 5.27 13.48 -0.13
CA GLN A 111 6.15 14.64 -0.03
C GLN A 111 6.93 14.93 -1.32
N ARG A 112 6.94 13.99 -2.25
CA ARG A 112 7.69 14.14 -3.50
C ARG A 112 7.16 13.27 -4.61
N ARG A 113 7.54 13.61 -5.83
CA ARG A 113 7.34 12.77 -7.01
C ARG A 113 8.03 11.42 -6.85
N LEU A 114 7.46 10.39 -7.45
CA LEU A 114 8.07 9.06 -7.49
C LEU A 114 9.02 8.95 -8.70
N GLY A 115 10.06 8.11 -8.55
CA GLY A 115 11.03 7.86 -9.62
C GLY A 115 12.11 8.93 -9.79
N ILE A 116 12.19 9.93 -8.92
CA ILE A 116 13.30 10.90 -8.89
C ILE A 116 14.44 10.39 -8.01
N THR A 117 15.66 10.82 -8.31
CA THR A 117 16.90 10.52 -7.58
C THR A 117 17.48 11.79 -6.97
N GLY A 118 18.45 11.65 -6.06
CA GLY A 118 19.16 12.81 -5.49
C GLY A 118 18.36 13.60 -4.43
N TYR A 119 17.31 13.02 -3.86
CA TYR A 119 16.55 13.63 -2.76
C TYR A 119 17.12 13.26 -1.38
N SER A 120 16.86 14.12 -0.40
CA SER A 120 17.17 13.79 1.00
C SER A 120 16.16 12.80 1.56
N THR A 121 16.60 11.87 2.40
CA THR A 121 15.71 10.92 3.10
C THR A 121 14.68 11.64 3.98
N SER A 122 14.96 12.85 4.45
CA SER A 122 13.97 13.66 5.21
C SER A 122 12.76 14.09 4.38
N ASN A 123 12.89 14.10 3.04
CA ASN A 123 11.84 14.49 2.09
C ASN A 123 11.25 13.28 1.34
N ASP A 124 11.37 12.07 1.88
CA ASP A 124 10.79 10.89 1.25
C ASP A 124 9.28 10.77 1.54
N ASN A 125 8.62 9.91 0.78
CA ASN A 125 7.24 9.52 1.04
C ASN A 125 7.22 8.51 2.19
N TYR A 126 6.35 8.73 3.17
CA TYR A 126 6.28 7.90 4.38
C TYR A 126 4.92 7.24 4.56
N THR A 127 4.93 6.12 5.26
CA THR A 127 3.75 5.46 5.81
C THR A 127 4.14 4.62 7.03
N SER A 128 3.18 3.89 7.59
CA SER A 128 3.40 2.85 8.60
C SER A 128 2.66 1.57 8.24
N THR A 129 3.05 0.47 8.86
CA THR A 129 2.33 -0.81 8.69
C THR A 129 0.90 -0.74 9.23
N ALA A 130 0.66 0.04 10.29
CA ALA A 130 -0.67 0.26 10.85
C ALA A 130 -1.58 1.03 9.88
N ASP A 131 -1.07 2.12 9.26
CA ASP A 131 -1.84 2.89 8.27
C ASP A 131 -2.17 2.04 7.03
N CYS A 132 -1.21 1.22 6.56
CA CYS A 132 -1.44 0.30 5.45
C CYS A 132 -2.50 -0.75 5.78
N ALA A 133 -2.42 -1.37 6.97
CA ALA A 133 -3.40 -2.37 7.40
C ALA A 133 -4.80 -1.77 7.56
N LEU A 134 -4.91 -0.55 8.09
CA LEU A 134 -6.18 0.18 8.21
C LEU A 134 -6.80 0.45 6.83
N LEU A 135 -6.02 0.92 5.85
CA LEU A 135 -6.50 1.17 4.49
C LEU A 135 -6.99 -0.14 3.84
N LEU A 136 -6.20 -1.21 3.95
CA LEU A 136 -6.57 -2.52 3.38
C LEU A 136 -7.82 -3.10 4.04
N SER A 137 -7.97 -2.95 5.36
CA SER A 137 -9.17 -3.37 6.09
C SER A 137 -10.42 -2.65 5.57
N ARG A 138 -10.32 -1.35 5.31
CA ARG A 138 -11.43 -0.56 4.74
C ARG A 138 -11.77 -0.97 3.30
N ILE A 139 -10.77 -1.31 2.49
CA ILE A 139 -10.99 -1.87 1.15
C ILE A 139 -11.75 -3.20 1.26
N HIS A 140 -11.29 -4.10 2.12
CA HIS A 140 -11.91 -5.42 2.32
C HIS A 140 -13.37 -5.30 2.78
N ASN A 141 -13.62 -4.43 3.76
CA ASN A 141 -14.95 -4.23 4.34
C ASN A 141 -15.90 -3.38 3.46
N GLY A 142 -15.44 -2.90 2.30
CA GLY A 142 -16.25 -2.09 1.40
C GLY A 142 -16.53 -0.66 1.90
N SER A 143 -15.75 -0.17 2.89
CA SER A 143 -15.97 1.12 3.55
C SER A 143 -15.04 2.24 3.11
N LEU A 144 -14.04 1.95 2.24
CA LEU A 144 -13.14 2.98 1.73
C LEU A 144 -13.81 3.72 0.56
N VAL A 145 -14.12 5.00 0.75
CA VAL A 145 -14.87 5.88 -0.16
C VAL A 145 -16.31 5.41 -0.37
N SER A 146 -16.50 4.23 -0.95
CA SER A 146 -17.79 3.55 -1.13
C SER A 146 -17.56 2.06 -1.38
N SER A 147 -18.62 1.24 -1.28
CA SER A 147 -18.53 -0.20 -1.57
C SER A 147 -18.10 -0.46 -3.02
N ALA A 148 -18.58 0.29 -3.99
CA ALA A 148 -18.20 0.18 -5.40
C ALA A 148 -16.73 0.60 -5.63
N ALA A 149 -16.28 1.67 -4.98
CA ALA A 149 -14.89 2.12 -5.04
C ALA A 149 -13.96 1.09 -4.41
N SER A 150 -14.29 0.57 -3.22
CA SER A 150 -13.53 -0.48 -2.55
C SER A 150 -13.40 -1.75 -3.41
N ALA A 151 -14.49 -2.20 -4.05
CA ALA A 151 -14.45 -3.34 -4.96
C ALA A 151 -13.55 -3.09 -6.17
N SER A 152 -13.56 -1.88 -6.71
CA SER A 152 -12.69 -1.50 -7.83
C SER A 152 -11.21 -1.43 -7.42
N MET A 153 -10.90 -0.87 -6.25
CA MET A 153 -9.55 -0.85 -5.68
C MET A 153 -9.04 -2.26 -5.40
N LEU A 154 -9.88 -3.12 -4.82
CA LEU A 154 -9.57 -4.53 -4.56
C LEU A 154 -9.22 -5.27 -5.86
N LYS A 155 -9.99 -5.06 -6.94
CA LYS A 155 -9.73 -5.66 -8.26
C LYS A 155 -8.32 -5.28 -8.78
N LEU A 156 -7.91 -4.02 -8.61
CA LEU A 156 -6.58 -3.57 -9.01
C LEU A 156 -5.47 -4.25 -8.17
N LEU A 157 -5.66 -4.37 -6.86
CA LEU A 157 -4.70 -5.03 -5.97
C LEU A 157 -4.58 -6.53 -6.25
N LEU A 158 -5.68 -7.20 -6.59
CA LEU A 158 -5.67 -8.61 -7.03
C LEU A 158 -4.93 -8.82 -8.36
N ALA A 159 -4.88 -7.79 -9.21
CA ALA A 159 -4.18 -7.82 -10.49
C ALA A 159 -2.67 -7.47 -10.39
N GLN A 160 -2.13 -7.29 -9.17
CA GLN A 160 -0.71 -7.02 -8.94
C GLN A 160 0.17 -8.13 -9.53
N THR A 161 1.20 -7.75 -10.31
CA THR A 161 2.12 -8.70 -10.96
C THR A 161 3.37 -9.01 -10.13
N ARG A 162 3.72 -8.16 -9.16
CA ARG A 162 4.87 -8.37 -8.25
C ARG A 162 4.45 -9.24 -7.09
N ARG A 163 4.78 -10.53 -7.14
CA ARG A 163 4.26 -11.55 -6.22
C ARG A 163 5.34 -12.32 -5.44
N THR A 164 6.54 -11.75 -5.32
CA THR A 164 7.71 -12.43 -4.72
C THR A 164 7.79 -12.37 -3.19
N LYS A 165 6.88 -11.62 -2.55
CA LYS A 165 6.86 -11.37 -1.10
C LYS A 165 5.67 -12.08 -0.44
N ILE A 166 4.72 -11.38 0.19
CA ILE A 166 3.55 -11.97 0.86
C ILE A 166 2.86 -13.04 -0.01
N PRO A 167 2.55 -12.78 -1.31
CA PRO A 167 1.91 -13.80 -2.13
C PRO A 167 2.71 -15.10 -2.32
N ALA A 168 4.03 -15.04 -2.22
CA ALA A 168 4.90 -16.23 -2.33
C ALA A 168 5.11 -16.95 -0.99
N GLY A 169 4.64 -16.41 0.12
CA GLY A 169 4.69 -17.02 1.46
C GLY A 169 3.45 -17.84 1.81
N VAL A 170 2.38 -17.71 1.03
CA VAL A 170 1.12 -18.46 1.23
C VAL A 170 0.91 -19.49 0.12
N PRO A 171 0.09 -20.53 0.35
CA PRO A 171 -0.24 -21.51 -0.69
C PRO A 171 -0.78 -20.85 -1.98
N SER A 172 -0.44 -21.39 -3.15
CA SER A 172 -0.82 -20.82 -4.44
C SER A 172 -2.33 -20.76 -4.70
N SER A 173 -3.11 -21.55 -3.96
CA SER A 173 -4.58 -21.51 -3.97
C SER A 173 -5.17 -20.33 -3.21
N VAL A 174 -4.38 -19.66 -2.36
CA VAL A 174 -4.82 -18.51 -1.58
C VAL A 174 -4.79 -17.24 -2.43
N ARG A 175 -5.91 -16.54 -2.49
CA ARG A 175 -5.99 -15.24 -3.15
C ARG A 175 -5.31 -14.19 -2.30
N VAL A 176 -4.49 -13.36 -2.94
CA VAL A 176 -3.78 -12.25 -2.27
C VAL A 176 -3.91 -11.00 -3.13
N ALA A 177 -4.47 -9.96 -2.55
CA ALA A 177 -4.52 -8.61 -3.11
C ALA A 177 -3.42 -7.77 -2.47
N ASN A 178 -2.38 -7.38 -3.20
CA ASN A 178 -1.21 -6.73 -2.59
C ASN A 178 -0.71 -5.50 -3.34
N LYS A 179 0.06 -4.70 -2.62
CA LYS A 179 0.90 -3.63 -3.16
C LYS A 179 2.28 -3.72 -2.54
N THR A 180 3.29 -3.78 -3.40
CA THR A 180 4.69 -3.80 -2.99
C THR A 180 5.29 -2.39 -2.96
N GLY A 181 6.37 -2.22 -2.20
CA GLY A 181 7.20 -1.03 -2.21
C GLY A 181 8.67 -1.42 -2.18
N GLU A 182 9.45 -0.96 -3.17
CA GLU A 182 10.88 -1.25 -3.30
C GLU A 182 11.68 0.03 -3.47
N ASN A 183 12.83 0.09 -2.78
CA ASN A 183 13.88 1.07 -2.95
C ASN A 183 15.21 0.44 -2.52
N THR A 184 16.33 1.09 -2.75
CA THR A 184 17.64 0.59 -2.28
C THR A 184 17.62 0.35 -0.76
N GLY A 185 17.83 -0.89 -0.34
CA GLY A 185 17.80 -1.29 1.06
C GLY A 185 16.42 -1.28 1.73
N ILE A 186 15.33 -1.14 0.95
CA ILE A 186 13.96 -1.11 1.45
C ILE A 186 13.12 -2.09 0.65
N GLU A 187 12.46 -2.99 1.35
CA GLU A 187 11.50 -3.93 0.80
C GLU A 187 10.24 -3.94 1.68
N ASN A 188 9.13 -3.54 1.06
CA ASN A 188 7.84 -3.46 1.71
C ASN A 188 6.81 -4.29 0.95
N ASP A 189 5.81 -4.82 1.64
CA ASP A 189 4.60 -5.38 1.03
C ASP A 189 3.41 -5.20 1.97
N SER A 190 2.23 -4.96 1.41
CA SER A 190 0.98 -4.85 2.14
C SER A 190 -0.11 -5.57 1.38
N ALA A 191 -0.81 -6.49 2.03
CA ALA A 191 -1.74 -7.40 1.38
C ALA A 191 -3.01 -7.67 2.19
N ILE A 192 -4.11 -7.91 1.46
CA ILE A 192 -5.27 -8.66 1.95
C ILE A 192 -5.03 -10.11 1.53
N VAL A 193 -4.97 -11.00 2.50
CA VAL A 193 -4.84 -12.44 2.30
C VAL A 193 -6.17 -13.10 2.62
N TYR A 194 -6.72 -13.84 1.66
CA TYR A 194 -7.99 -14.52 1.84
C TYR A 194 -7.76 -15.89 2.48
N GLY A 195 -8.34 -16.14 3.66
CA GLY A 195 -8.14 -17.36 4.45
C GLY A 195 -8.52 -18.68 3.75
N GLY A 196 -9.22 -18.58 2.64
CA GLY A 196 -9.45 -19.65 1.69
C GLY A 196 -10.33 -20.79 2.20
N ALA A 197 -10.32 -21.88 1.44
CA ALA A 197 -11.13 -23.09 1.68
C ALA A 197 -10.77 -23.87 2.98
N SER A 198 -9.71 -23.46 3.68
CA SER A 198 -9.24 -24.11 4.92
C SER A 198 -9.94 -23.62 6.19
N GLY A 199 -10.94 -22.71 6.06
CA GLY A 199 -11.68 -22.16 7.20
C GLY A 199 -10.90 -21.13 8.03
N GLY A 200 -9.80 -20.60 7.50
CA GLY A 200 -9.07 -19.46 8.09
C GLY A 200 -9.76 -18.12 7.82
N HIS A 201 -9.55 -17.17 8.72
CA HIS A 201 -10.04 -15.81 8.54
C HIS A 201 -9.25 -15.05 7.48
N ASP A 202 -9.91 -14.14 6.75
CA ASP A 202 -9.23 -13.15 5.94
C ASP A 202 -8.44 -12.22 6.84
N TYR A 203 -7.23 -11.83 6.43
CA TYR A 203 -6.41 -10.91 7.19
C TYR A 203 -5.70 -9.88 6.32
N ALA A 204 -5.44 -8.71 6.88
CA ALA A 204 -4.52 -7.74 6.30
C ALA A 204 -3.14 -7.91 6.95
N LEU A 205 -2.10 -8.01 6.13
CA LEU A 205 -0.70 -8.06 6.57
C LEU A 205 0.07 -6.95 5.88
N ALA A 206 0.69 -6.09 6.66
CA ALA A 206 1.62 -5.09 6.18
C ALA A 206 3.00 -5.32 6.81
N VAL A 207 4.05 -5.39 5.99
CA VAL A 207 5.44 -5.58 6.41
C VAL A 207 6.30 -4.52 5.74
N MET A 208 7.13 -3.85 6.53
CA MET A 208 8.10 -2.86 6.05
C MET A 208 9.48 -3.17 6.61
N SER A 209 10.52 -3.04 5.78
CA SER A 209 11.90 -3.28 6.17
C SER A 209 12.85 -2.21 5.64
N SER A 210 13.97 -2.01 6.34
CA SER A 210 15.06 -1.15 5.89
C SER A 210 16.42 -1.67 6.36
N GLY A 211 17.48 -1.32 5.58
CA GLY A 211 18.85 -1.76 5.87
C GLY A 211 19.11 -3.23 5.58
N VAL A 212 18.32 -3.83 4.66
CA VAL A 212 18.40 -5.26 4.33
C VAL A 212 18.57 -5.43 2.82
N SER A 213 19.29 -6.47 2.40
CA SER A 213 19.35 -6.84 0.98
C SER A 213 17.97 -7.30 0.48
N SER A 214 17.66 -7.01 -0.79
CA SER A 214 16.37 -7.39 -1.39
C SER A 214 16.09 -8.89 -1.27
N THR A 215 17.08 -9.73 -1.54
CA THR A 215 16.92 -11.20 -1.45
C THR A 215 16.57 -11.65 -0.03
N THR A 216 17.29 -11.16 0.97
CA THR A 216 17.02 -11.47 2.38
C THR A 216 15.65 -10.96 2.79
N ALA A 217 15.35 -9.69 2.50
CA ALA A 217 14.08 -9.10 2.91
C ALA A 217 12.87 -9.81 2.29
N GLN A 218 12.93 -10.20 1.02
CA GLN A 218 11.85 -10.96 0.37
C GLN A 218 11.66 -12.34 1.01
N ALA A 219 12.76 -13.03 1.40
CA ALA A 219 12.69 -14.32 2.10
C ALA A 219 12.03 -14.16 3.48
N GLU A 220 12.41 -13.14 4.24
CA GLU A 220 11.86 -12.88 5.57
C GLU A 220 10.38 -12.46 5.49
N ILE A 221 9.98 -11.62 4.51
CA ILE A 221 8.57 -11.29 4.31
C ILE A 221 7.75 -12.54 4.02
N ARG A 222 8.24 -13.46 3.17
CA ARG A 222 7.56 -14.74 2.92
C ARG A 222 7.40 -15.58 4.19
N SER A 223 8.38 -15.56 5.08
CA SER A 223 8.32 -16.34 6.32
C SER A 223 7.31 -15.80 7.34
N LEU A 224 6.90 -14.53 7.21
CA LEU A 224 5.90 -13.88 8.05
C LEU A 224 4.46 -14.07 7.53
N SER A 225 4.29 -14.55 6.30
CA SER A 225 3.00 -14.62 5.56
C SER A 225 2.24 -15.96 5.74
#